data_8fc0127c9de79c71c1192c4e37755d8a
#
_entry.id   8fc0127c9de79c71c1192c4e37755d8a
#
_cell.length_a   1.000
_cell.length_b   1.000
_cell.length_c   1.000
_cell.angle_alpha   90.00
_cell.angle_beta   90.00
_cell.angle_gamma   90.00
#
_symmetry.space_group_name_H-M   'P 1'
#
loop_
_entity.id
_entity.type
_entity.pdbx_description
1 polymer ?
#
loop_
_entity_poly.entity_id
_entity_poly.type
_entity_poly.pdbx_seq_one_letter_code
_entity_poly.pdbx_strand_id
1 'polypeptide(L)'
;MLYILKRIIKKLLRSLGLKLIRIGPPYKSNPYGKVNLETLDCMNKSRGIMHLGAHKGTEAEVYNWFGKKVIWFEAVPHIFDQLKDNLYFYGDQNAFHVLLGDQDNIEK
;
A
#
# COMPACT_ATOMS: atom_id res chain seq x y z
N MET A 1 -11.22 23.86 13.11
CA MET A 1 -10.72 24.54 11.90
C MET A 1 -9.42 23.93 11.37
N LEU A 2 -8.40 23.75 12.20
CA LEU A 2 -7.14 23.13 11.81
C LEU A 2 -7.30 21.69 11.27
N TYR A 3 -8.21 20.93 11.86
CA TYR A 3 -8.52 19.57 11.42
C TYR A 3 -9.10 19.53 10.01
N ILE A 4 -10.02 20.44 9.71
CA ILE A 4 -10.65 20.53 8.39
C ILE A 4 -9.62 20.93 7.33
N LEU A 5 -8.77 21.88 7.66
CA LEU A 5 -7.71 22.33 6.78
C LEU A 5 -6.71 21.20 6.46
N LYS A 6 -6.28 20.46 7.47
CA LYS A 6 -5.41 19.29 7.27
C LYS A 6 -6.05 18.25 6.37
N ARG A 7 -7.34 18.01 6.54
CA ARG A 7 -8.09 17.04 5.74
C ARG A 7 -8.14 17.48 4.26
N ILE A 8 -8.39 18.76 4.02
CA ILE A 8 -8.43 19.31 2.66
C ILE A 8 -7.05 19.20 2.00
N ILE A 9 -5.99 19.58 2.72
CA ILE A 9 -4.62 19.51 2.21
C ILE A 9 -4.25 18.07 1.87
N LYS A 10 -4.55 17.11 2.74
CA LYS A 10 -4.27 15.69 2.48
C LYS A 10 -5.01 15.19 1.25
N LYS A 11 -6.26 15.61 1.07
CA LYS A 11 -7.04 15.22 -0.08
C LYS A 11 -6.47 15.77 -1.38
N LEU A 12 -6.06 17.04 -1.37
CA LEU A 12 -5.42 17.67 -2.53
C LEU A 12 -4.09 17.01 -2.88
N LEU A 13 -3.25 16.77 -1.88
CA LEU A 13 -1.98 16.08 -2.10
C LEU A 13 -2.18 14.68 -2.67
N ARG A 14 -3.15 13.96 -2.16
CA ARG A 14 -3.47 12.63 -2.65
C ARG A 14 -3.92 12.64 -4.11
N SER A 15 -4.68 13.65 -4.52
CA SER A 15 -5.09 13.80 -5.92
C SER A 15 -3.92 14.05 -6.86
N LEU A 16 -2.81 14.56 -6.34
CA LEU A 16 -1.57 14.78 -7.08
C LEU A 16 -0.59 13.59 -6.94
N GLY A 17 -0.99 12.51 -6.29
CA GLY A 17 -0.09 11.41 -6.03
C GLY A 17 0.93 11.69 -4.93
N LEU A 18 0.66 12.66 -4.07
CA LEU A 18 1.55 13.08 -3.00
C LEU A 18 0.96 12.74 -1.65
N LYS A 19 1.81 12.60 -0.65
CA LYS A 19 1.43 12.37 0.72
C LYS A 19 2.16 13.31 1.65
N LEU A 20 1.43 13.86 2.62
CA LEU A 20 2.02 14.65 3.69
C LEU A 20 2.47 13.72 4.82
N ILE A 21 3.78 13.69 5.07
CA ILE A 21 4.37 12.89 6.13
C ILE A 21 4.96 13.83 7.17
N ARG A 22 4.69 13.55 8.43
CA ARG A 22 5.33 14.27 9.52
C ARG A 22 6.75 13.78 9.68
N ILE A 23 7.71 14.67 9.51
CA ILE A 23 9.11 14.40 9.74
C ILE A 23 9.48 15.02 11.10
N GLY A 24 9.99 14.22 11.98
CA GLY A 24 10.44 14.70 13.30
C GLY A 24 10.93 13.55 14.16
N PRO A 25 11.70 13.87 15.22
CA PRO A 25 12.16 12.81 16.11
C PRO A 25 10.99 12.08 16.77
N PRO A 26 11.11 10.79 17.01
CA PRO A 26 12.24 9.94 16.68
C PRO A 26 12.10 9.26 15.32
N TYR A 27 12.02 10.01 14.27
CA TYR A 27 12.00 9.35 12.98
C TYR A 27 13.38 8.73 12.71
N LYS A 28 13.36 7.60 12.08
CA LYS A 28 14.55 6.91 11.61
C LYS A 28 14.44 6.79 10.09
N SER A 29 15.23 5.97 9.47
CA SER A 29 15.22 5.78 8.03
C SER A 29 13.86 5.41 7.43
N ASN A 30 12.90 5.04 8.26
CA ASN A 30 11.57 4.65 7.83
C ASN A 30 10.52 5.66 8.34
N PRO A 31 9.90 6.46 7.46
CA PRO A 31 8.88 7.43 7.86
C PRO A 31 7.58 6.79 8.39
N TYR A 32 7.39 5.51 8.18
CA TYR A 32 6.21 4.79 8.65
C TYR A 32 6.40 4.14 10.02
N GLY A 33 7.63 4.10 10.51
CA GLY A 33 7.96 3.80 11.91
C GLY A 33 7.67 2.41 12.45
N LYS A 34 6.92 1.59 11.72
CA LYS A 34 6.46 0.28 12.19
C LYS A 34 7.09 -0.91 11.48
N VAL A 35 7.93 -0.67 10.51
CA VAL A 35 8.59 -1.73 9.75
C VAL A 35 9.92 -2.04 10.42
N ASN A 36 10.14 -3.29 10.81
CA ASN A 36 11.38 -3.68 11.46
C ASN A 36 12.56 -3.74 10.46
N LEU A 37 13.78 -3.79 10.99
CA LEU A 37 14.98 -3.75 10.17
C LEU A 37 15.10 -4.92 9.21
N GLU A 38 14.68 -6.12 9.60
CA GLU A 38 14.69 -7.29 8.71
C GLU A 38 13.78 -7.10 7.52
N THR A 39 12.57 -6.59 7.77
CA THR A 39 11.61 -6.32 6.71
C THR A 39 12.12 -5.24 5.77
N LEU A 40 12.73 -4.19 6.30
CA LEU A 40 13.35 -3.13 5.49
C LEU A 40 14.46 -3.70 4.60
N ASP A 41 15.31 -4.56 5.14
CA ASP A 41 16.39 -5.18 4.39
C ASP A 41 15.84 -6.07 3.27
N CYS A 42 14.84 -6.89 3.57
CA CYS A 42 14.16 -7.71 2.56
C CYS A 42 13.53 -6.86 1.46
N MET A 43 12.87 -5.77 1.82
CA MET A 43 12.29 -4.85 0.85
C MET A 43 13.34 -4.24 -0.05
N ASN A 44 14.46 -3.79 0.51
CA ASN A 44 15.53 -3.19 -0.27
C ASN A 44 16.15 -4.19 -1.27
N LYS A 45 16.25 -5.45 -0.89
CA LYS A 45 16.84 -6.49 -1.72
C LYS A 45 15.85 -7.09 -2.74
N SER A 46 14.55 -6.94 -2.52
CA SER A 46 13.54 -7.54 -3.40
C SER A 46 13.40 -6.76 -4.70
N ARG A 47 13.03 -7.46 -5.78
CA ARG A 47 12.71 -6.84 -7.07
C ARG A 47 11.23 -6.48 -7.19
N GLY A 48 10.39 -7.10 -6.37
CA GLY A 48 8.98 -6.87 -6.37
C GLY A 48 8.34 -7.56 -5.16
N ILE A 49 7.06 -7.31 -4.97
CA ILE A 49 6.32 -7.81 -3.83
C ILE A 49 5.04 -8.49 -4.32
N MET A 50 4.76 -9.66 -3.75
CA MET A 50 3.48 -10.35 -3.93
C MET A 50 2.79 -10.36 -2.57
N HIS A 51 1.65 -9.70 -2.49
CA HIS A 51 0.90 -9.57 -1.25
C HIS A 51 -0.38 -10.39 -1.32
N LEU A 52 -0.44 -11.46 -0.54
CA LEU A 52 -1.58 -12.36 -0.47
C LEU A 52 -2.48 -11.96 0.70
N GLY A 53 -3.80 -11.92 0.45
CA GLY A 53 -4.73 -11.45 1.48
C GLY A 53 -4.60 -9.95 1.69
N ALA A 54 -4.75 -9.21 0.63
CA ALA A 54 -4.38 -7.79 0.56
C ALA A 54 -5.20 -6.87 1.46
N HIS A 55 -6.41 -7.29 1.80
CA HIS A 55 -7.33 -6.45 2.55
C HIS A 55 -7.55 -5.10 1.82
N LYS A 56 -7.44 -3.99 2.55
CA LYS A 56 -7.63 -2.64 1.98
C LYS A 56 -6.36 -2.03 1.39
N GLY A 57 -5.25 -2.76 1.42
CA GLY A 57 -3.98 -2.27 0.88
C GLY A 57 -3.32 -1.21 1.75
N THR A 58 -3.39 -1.36 3.08
CA THR A 58 -2.82 -0.37 4.01
C THR A 58 -1.30 -0.26 3.90
N GLU A 59 -0.63 -1.29 3.40
CA GLU A 59 0.82 -1.31 3.22
C GLU A 59 1.26 -0.70 1.87
N ALA A 60 0.32 -0.30 1.02
CA ALA A 60 0.63 0.21 -0.31
C ALA A 60 1.56 1.43 -0.28
N GLU A 61 1.39 2.29 0.69
CA GLU A 61 2.23 3.48 0.85
C GLU A 61 3.68 3.12 1.16
N VAL A 62 3.88 2.11 2.00
CA VAL A 62 5.23 1.63 2.35
C VAL A 62 5.90 1.04 1.12
N TYR A 63 5.19 0.21 0.37
CA TYR A 63 5.73 -0.38 -0.85
C TYR A 63 6.07 0.68 -1.90
N ASN A 64 5.23 1.69 -2.02
CA ASN A 64 5.48 2.81 -2.91
C ASN A 64 6.70 3.63 -2.47
N TRP A 65 6.87 3.83 -1.17
CA TRP A 65 8.05 4.50 -0.63
C TRP A 65 9.35 3.82 -1.08
N PHE A 66 9.37 2.48 -1.08
CA PHE A 66 10.53 1.70 -1.52
C PHE A 66 10.58 1.50 -3.05
N GLY A 67 9.65 2.09 -3.78
CA GLY A 67 9.65 2.01 -5.25
C GLY A 67 9.41 0.61 -5.80
N LYS A 68 8.67 -0.22 -5.09
CA LYS A 68 8.48 -1.62 -5.47
C LYS A 68 7.25 -1.82 -6.34
N LYS A 69 7.36 -2.72 -7.32
CA LYS A 69 6.21 -3.26 -8.02
C LYS A 69 5.51 -4.25 -7.13
N VAL A 70 4.19 -4.15 -7.04
CA VAL A 70 3.40 -5.00 -6.15
C VAL A 70 2.26 -5.65 -6.91
N ILE A 71 2.09 -6.93 -6.68
CA ILE A 71 0.92 -7.68 -7.11
C ILE A 71 0.13 -8.04 -5.86
N TRP A 72 -1.11 -7.60 -5.82
CA TRP A 72 -2.01 -7.81 -4.70
C TRP A 72 -3.07 -8.83 -5.07
N PHE A 73 -3.39 -9.73 -4.14
CA PHE A 73 -4.46 -10.71 -4.30
C PHE A 73 -5.48 -10.56 -3.18
N GLU A 74 -6.74 -10.42 -3.54
CA GLU A 74 -7.84 -10.32 -2.58
C GLU A 74 -9.05 -11.09 -3.09
N ALA A 75 -9.61 -11.95 -2.22
CA ALA A 75 -10.72 -12.82 -2.58
C ALA A 75 -12.10 -12.20 -2.36
N VAL A 76 -12.23 -11.33 -1.36
CA VAL A 76 -13.52 -10.76 -0.98
C VAL A 76 -13.89 -9.59 -1.88
N PRO A 77 -15.02 -9.65 -2.63
CA PRO A 77 -15.32 -8.67 -3.68
C PRO A 77 -15.35 -7.22 -3.20
N HIS A 78 -16.04 -6.92 -2.11
CA HIS A 78 -16.14 -5.53 -1.64
C HIS A 78 -14.80 -5.01 -1.09
N ILE A 79 -13.98 -5.88 -0.52
CA ILE A 79 -12.64 -5.51 -0.06
C ILE A 79 -11.72 -5.28 -1.25
N PHE A 80 -11.85 -6.10 -2.28
CA PHE A 80 -11.12 -5.92 -3.54
C PHE A 80 -11.44 -4.57 -4.18
N ASP A 81 -12.70 -4.15 -4.18
CA ASP A 81 -13.08 -2.84 -4.71
C ASP A 81 -12.44 -1.69 -3.92
N GLN A 82 -12.41 -1.80 -2.59
CA GLN A 82 -11.71 -0.84 -1.74
C GLN A 82 -10.21 -0.83 -2.00
N LEU A 83 -9.63 -2.01 -2.19
CA LEU A 83 -8.21 -2.15 -2.53
C LEU A 83 -7.89 -1.44 -3.84
N LYS A 84 -8.68 -1.66 -4.87
CA LYS A 84 -8.50 -0.99 -6.17
C LYS A 84 -8.54 0.52 -6.04
N ASP A 85 -9.50 1.04 -5.28
CA ASP A 85 -9.60 2.48 -5.04
C ASP A 85 -8.37 3.02 -4.31
N ASN A 86 -7.88 2.28 -3.32
CA ASN A 86 -6.70 2.68 -2.56
C ASN A 86 -5.42 2.61 -3.39
N LEU A 87 -5.36 1.73 -4.38
CA LEU A 87 -4.18 1.58 -5.23
C LEU A 87 -4.19 2.50 -6.45
N TYR A 88 -5.25 3.24 -6.66
CA TYR A 88 -5.43 4.06 -7.87
C TYR A 88 -4.24 5.00 -8.15
N PHE A 89 -3.63 5.54 -7.09
CA PHE A 89 -2.53 6.48 -7.21
C PHE A 89 -1.14 5.82 -7.31
N TYR A 90 -1.07 4.51 -7.27
CA TYR A 90 0.19 3.77 -7.29
C TYR A 90 0.32 2.99 -8.60
N GLY A 91 1.03 3.58 -9.58
CA GLY A 91 1.13 3.03 -10.92
C GLY A 91 1.79 1.65 -11.01
N ASP A 92 2.65 1.31 -10.05
CA ASP A 92 3.36 0.04 -10.03
C ASP A 92 2.69 -1.01 -9.15
N GLN A 93 1.46 -0.77 -8.71
CA GLN A 93 0.73 -1.70 -7.85
C GLN A 93 -0.57 -2.13 -8.52
N ASN A 94 -0.73 -3.43 -8.70
CA ASN A 94 -1.89 -4.00 -9.37
C ASN A 94 -2.59 -5.02 -8.47
N ALA A 95 -3.91 -5.04 -8.50
CA ALA A 95 -4.73 -5.93 -7.70
C ALA A 95 -5.48 -6.93 -8.58
N PHE A 96 -5.57 -8.16 -8.08
CA PHE A 96 -6.31 -9.25 -8.73
C PHE A 96 -7.33 -9.81 -7.75
N HIS A 97 -8.55 -9.97 -8.24
CA HIS A 97 -9.64 -10.57 -7.47
C HIS A 97 -9.58 -12.08 -7.62
N VAL A 98 -8.82 -12.73 -6.75
CA VAL A 98 -8.54 -14.17 -6.81
C VAL A 98 -8.51 -14.75 -5.41
N LEU A 99 -9.11 -15.92 -5.25
CA LEU A 99 -8.90 -16.77 -4.08
C LEU A 99 -7.77 -17.75 -4.40
N LEU A 100 -6.66 -17.64 -3.67
CA LEU A 100 -5.53 -18.53 -3.83
C LEU A 100 -5.71 -19.74 -2.92
N GLY A 101 -5.47 -20.93 -3.45
CA GLY A 101 -5.56 -22.17 -2.74
C GLY A 101 -4.58 -23.20 -3.29
N ASP A 102 -4.72 -24.43 -2.83
CA ASP A 102 -3.87 -25.56 -3.25
C ASP A 102 -4.38 -26.28 -4.50
N GLN A 103 -5.40 -25.75 -5.14
CA GLN A 103 -5.98 -26.28 -6.37
C GLN A 103 -5.94 -25.21 -7.48
N ASP A 104 -5.89 -25.65 -8.73
CA ASP A 104 -5.83 -24.77 -9.89
C ASP A 104 -7.21 -24.16 -10.23
N ASN A 105 -7.90 -23.66 -9.22
CA ASN A 105 -9.21 -23.04 -9.38
C ASN A 105 -9.11 -21.54 -9.15
N ILE A 106 -9.77 -20.79 -10.02
CA ILE A 106 -9.96 -19.35 -9.83
C ILE A 106 -11.43 -19.13 -9.48
N GLU A 107 -11.68 -18.60 -8.30
CA GLU A 107 -13.01 -18.20 -7.88
C GLU A 107 -13.21 -16.72 -8.13
N LYS A 108 -14.32 -16.43 -8.77
CA LYS A 108 -14.65 -15.05 -9.12
C LYS A 108 -15.75 -14.49 -8.25
#